data_07e3254af1f6cc19cf75e4537a6cb928
#
_entry.id   07e3254af1f6cc19cf75e4537a6cb928
#
_cell.length_a   1.000
_cell.length_b   1.000
_cell.length_c   1.000
_cell.angle_alpha   90.00
_cell.angle_beta   90.00
_cell.angle_gamma   90.00
#
_symmetry.space_group_name_H-M   'P 1'
#
loop_
_entity.id
_entity.type
_entity.pdbx_description
1 polymer ?
#
loop_
_entity_poly.entity_id
_entity_poly.type
_entity_poly.pdbx_seq_one_letter_code
_entity_poly.pdbx_strand_id
1 'polypeptide(L)'
;MKPTGKIKPNARRQGKIWKKLAALPYRMWAVGGAVALVIVIAWFMLVPARREAPKTPPSSGAAGTEGILNRPPLASAASPDTRIPENELAFIQAVRLQPSRPTRMDSLKAEVVVAPTAPEQLVYTYRWKVNDRIIEEATGNTLNLSPFKKGDLIAVTVTPNDGSTDGLAVESPLVAIHSVPPSLELKATRQARKTGEPIELQLVGVAPDGDRIAFSLEAPLVPGMTIDKRSGKISWSLQPDQKGSIRFGAAVEDDNGTKVTKNFDITLE
;
A
#
# COMPACT_ATOMS: atom_id res chain seq x y z
N MET A 1 9.45 -19.59 -65.84
CA MET A 1 8.04 -19.82 -65.40
C MET A 1 7.66 -18.83 -64.31
N LYS A 2 6.60 -18.13 -64.52
CA LYS A 2 6.10 -16.93 -63.82
C LYS A 2 5.34 -17.26 -62.53
N PRO A 3 4.80 -16.26 -61.79
CA PRO A 3 5.34 -15.62 -60.56
C PRO A 3 4.33 -15.72 -59.39
N THR A 4 4.86 -15.63 -58.21
CA THR A 4 4.09 -15.61 -56.93
C THR A 4 3.51 -14.22 -56.65
N GLY A 5 2.17 -14.15 -56.57
CA GLY A 5 1.41 -12.95 -56.25
C GLY A 5 1.55 -12.55 -54.77
N LYS A 6 1.89 -11.29 -54.55
CA LYS A 6 1.83 -10.62 -53.24
C LYS A 6 0.38 -10.20 -52.93
N ILE A 7 -0.18 -10.74 -51.87
CA ILE A 7 -1.47 -10.28 -51.30
C ILE A 7 -1.17 -9.13 -50.33
N LYS A 8 -1.69 -7.93 -50.64
CA LYS A 8 -1.68 -6.75 -49.73
C LYS A 8 -2.87 -6.85 -48.75
N PRO A 9 -2.71 -6.62 -47.47
CA PRO A 9 -3.84 -6.51 -46.55
C PRO A 9 -4.52 -5.13 -46.68
N ASN A 10 -5.83 -5.17 -46.75
CA ASN A 10 -6.74 -4.05 -46.94
C ASN A 10 -6.94 -3.26 -45.63
N ALA A 11 -6.29 -2.11 -45.50
CA ALA A 11 -6.42 -1.19 -44.38
C ALA A 11 -7.46 -0.09 -44.67
N ARG A 12 -8.74 -0.40 -44.56
CA ARG A 12 -9.79 0.64 -44.51
C ARG A 12 -11.07 0.09 -43.90
N ARG A 13 -11.24 0.22 -42.56
CA ARG A 13 -12.53 0.37 -41.86
C ARG A 13 -12.40 0.16 -40.34
N GLN A 14 -11.70 1.02 -39.66
CA GLN A 14 -11.91 1.21 -38.20
C GLN A 14 -11.43 2.60 -37.77
N GLY A 15 -12.14 3.62 -38.15
CA GLY A 15 -11.77 5.00 -37.80
C GLY A 15 -12.97 5.95 -37.79
N LYS A 16 -14.08 5.64 -37.12
CA LYS A 16 -15.20 6.60 -37.01
C LYS A 16 -16.13 6.38 -35.80
N ILE A 17 -15.69 5.88 -34.65
CA ILE A 17 -16.58 5.77 -33.45
C ILE A 17 -16.04 6.53 -32.23
N TRP A 18 -14.84 7.08 -32.21
CA TRP A 18 -14.25 7.70 -31.01
C TRP A 18 -14.21 9.24 -30.97
N LYS A 19 -15.08 9.94 -31.73
CA LYS A 19 -15.11 11.43 -31.75
C LYS A 19 -16.42 12.07 -31.24
N LYS A 20 -17.12 11.47 -30.28
CA LYS A 20 -18.34 12.12 -29.72
C LYS A 20 -18.51 12.04 -28.21
N LEU A 21 -17.43 12.04 -27.40
CA LEU A 21 -17.53 12.13 -25.93
C LEU A 21 -16.51 13.09 -25.30
N ALA A 22 -16.16 14.16 -25.97
CA ALA A 22 -15.30 15.21 -25.42
C ALA A 22 -15.93 16.60 -25.60
N ALA A 23 -17.04 16.86 -24.92
CA ALA A 23 -17.55 18.23 -24.72
C ALA A 23 -18.65 18.24 -23.65
N LEU A 24 -18.31 18.18 -22.37
CA LEU A 24 -19.16 18.64 -21.29
C LEU A 24 -18.34 19.59 -20.41
N PRO A 25 -18.79 20.83 -20.19
CA PRO A 25 -18.02 21.82 -19.45
C PRO A 25 -18.04 21.55 -17.95
N TYR A 26 -16.85 21.61 -17.36
CA TYR A 26 -16.46 21.41 -15.95
C TYR A 26 -17.15 22.33 -14.91
N ARG A 27 -18.24 22.98 -15.21
CA ARG A 27 -18.83 24.02 -14.33
C ARG A 27 -20.05 23.60 -13.49
N MET A 28 -20.42 22.31 -13.41
CA MET A 28 -21.64 21.91 -12.68
C MET A 28 -21.41 20.97 -11.46
N TRP A 29 -20.17 20.81 -10.97
CA TRP A 29 -19.91 19.93 -9.80
C TRP A 29 -19.57 20.67 -8.50
N ALA A 30 -19.66 22.01 -8.49
CA ALA A 30 -19.28 22.80 -7.31
C ALA A 30 -20.43 23.10 -6.33
N VAL A 31 -21.66 22.64 -6.57
CA VAL A 31 -22.82 22.98 -5.70
C VAL A 31 -23.44 21.75 -5.02
N GLY A 32 -23.09 20.53 -5.41
CA GLY A 32 -23.65 19.29 -4.83
C GLY A 32 -22.94 18.75 -3.59
N GLY A 33 -21.70 19.17 -3.32
CA GLY A 33 -20.87 18.60 -2.24
C GLY A 33 -21.11 19.13 -0.83
N ALA A 34 -21.73 20.31 -0.69
CA ALA A 34 -21.93 20.94 0.62
C ALA A 34 -23.23 20.56 1.34
N VAL A 35 -24.21 20.01 0.62
CA VAL A 35 -25.53 19.68 1.19
C VAL A 35 -25.56 18.24 1.77
N ALA A 36 -24.73 17.34 1.25
CA ALA A 36 -24.69 15.95 1.74
C ALA A 36 -23.99 15.79 3.10
N LEU A 37 -23.04 16.68 3.45
CA LEU A 37 -22.30 16.60 4.73
C LEU A 37 -23.12 17.11 5.92
N VAL A 38 -24.08 17.99 5.71
CA VAL A 38 -24.93 18.56 6.80
C VAL A 38 -26.02 17.58 7.24
N ILE A 39 -26.49 16.69 6.36
CA ILE A 39 -27.56 15.73 6.68
C ILE A 39 -27.05 14.55 7.53
N VAL A 40 -25.79 14.15 7.37
CA VAL A 40 -25.21 13.05 8.17
C VAL A 40 -24.90 13.47 9.61
N ILE A 41 -24.56 14.74 9.86
CA ILE A 41 -24.29 15.26 11.22
C ILE A 41 -25.58 15.49 12.01
N ALA A 42 -26.69 15.83 11.34
CA ALA A 42 -28.00 16.05 11.99
C ALA A 42 -28.69 14.75 12.43
N TRP A 43 -28.33 13.60 11.83
CA TRP A 43 -28.94 12.29 12.19
C TRP A 43 -28.29 11.64 13.43
N PHE A 44 -27.09 12.07 13.81
CA PHE A 44 -26.39 11.52 14.98
C PHE A 44 -26.73 12.24 16.31
N MET A 45 -27.42 13.39 16.25
CA MET A 45 -27.77 14.18 17.44
C MET A 45 -29.22 14.05 17.92
N LEU A 46 -30.05 13.21 17.28
CA LEU A 46 -31.50 13.15 17.60
C LEU A 46 -31.97 11.74 18.02
N VAL A 47 -31.10 10.91 18.63
CA VAL A 47 -31.52 9.66 19.25
C VAL A 47 -31.39 9.82 20.77
N PRO A 48 -32.49 10.00 21.52
CA PRO A 48 -32.42 10.02 22.97
C PRO A 48 -32.10 8.61 23.48
N ALA A 49 -31.05 8.51 24.27
CA ALA A 49 -30.68 7.31 25.01
C ALA A 49 -31.76 6.93 26.01
N ARG A 50 -32.56 5.94 25.67
CA ARG A 50 -33.53 5.33 26.60
C ARG A 50 -32.75 4.37 27.52
N ARG A 51 -32.41 4.85 28.72
CA ARG A 51 -31.94 4.01 29.80
C ARG A 51 -33.14 3.24 30.38
N GLU A 52 -33.22 1.95 30.14
CA GLU A 52 -34.08 1.05 30.92
C GLU A 52 -33.31 0.62 32.19
N ALA A 53 -33.90 0.91 33.33
CA ALA A 53 -33.43 0.49 34.65
C ALA A 53 -33.73 -1.02 34.86
N PRO A 54 -32.89 -1.73 35.64
CA PRO A 54 -33.13 -3.14 35.93
C PRO A 54 -34.27 -3.29 36.91
N LYS A 55 -35.27 -4.09 36.56
CA LYS A 55 -36.38 -4.49 37.46
C LYS A 55 -35.88 -5.57 38.41
N THR A 56 -35.87 -5.27 39.67
CA THR A 56 -35.78 -6.22 40.79
C THR A 56 -37.07 -7.05 40.89
N PRO A 57 -37.00 -8.37 41.12
CA PRO A 57 -38.18 -9.17 41.42
C PRO A 57 -38.56 -9.05 42.90
N PRO A 58 -39.86 -9.12 43.27
CA PRO A 58 -40.31 -9.04 44.63
C PRO A 58 -40.13 -10.37 45.37
N SER A 59 -39.69 -10.29 46.61
CA SER A 59 -39.74 -11.36 47.63
C SER A 59 -41.10 -11.42 48.29
N SER A 60 -41.69 -12.58 48.46
CA SER A 60 -42.47 -13.06 49.56
C SER A 60 -43.02 -14.42 49.18
N GLY A 61 -43.00 -15.47 49.92
CA GLY A 61 -43.19 -15.69 51.32
C GLY A 61 -44.08 -16.90 51.47
N ALA A 62 -43.65 -17.84 52.30
CA ALA A 62 -44.42 -18.77 53.12
C ALA A 62 -45.09 -20.02 52.48
N ALA A 63 -44.52 -21.15 52.86
CA ALA A 63 -45.13 -22.32 53.54
C ALA A 63 -46.21 -23.17 52.80
N GLY A 64 -45.92 -24.45 52.69
CA GLY A 64 -46.91 -25.50 52.40
C GLY A 64 -46.22 -26.86 52.21
N THR A 65 -46.33 -27.65 53.19
CA THR A 65 -45.88 -28.98 53.57
C THR A 65 -46.23 -30.09 52.54
N GLU A 66 -45.34 -31.10 52.49
CA GLU A 66 -45.58 -32.54 52.25
C GLU A 66 -45.79 -33.08 50.84
N GLY A 67 -44.95 -34.07 50.50
CA GLY A 67 -45.11 -34.99 49.37
C GLY A 67 -43.83 -35.73 49.04
N ILE A 68 -43.44 -36.67 49.88
CA ILE A 68 -42.33 -37.62 49.60
C ILE A 68 -42.74 -38.51 48.42
N LEU A 69 -42.02 -38.47 47.32
CA LEU A 69 -41.91 -39.58 46.41
C LEU A 69 -40.51 -39.62 45.80
N ASN A 70 -39.76 -40.56 46.29
CA ASN A 70 -38.46 -41.02 45.91
C ASN A 70 -38.41 -41.33 44.39
N ARG A 71 -37.73 -40.45 43.63
CA ARG A 71 -37.35 -40.78 42.26
C ARG A 71 -35.81 -40.64 42.19
N PRO A 72 -35.09 -41.73 41.85
CA PRO A 72 -33.63 -41.62 41.71
C PRO A 72 -33.31 -40.61 40.58
N PRO A 73 -32.32 -39.76 40.74
CA PRO A 73 -31.87 -38.88 39.65
C PRO A 73 -31.34 -39.78 38.53
N LEU A 74 -32.01 -39.69 37.37
CA LEU A 74 -31.38 -40.08 36.14
C LEU A 74 -30.10 -39.32 36.01
N ALA A 75 -28.96 -39.99 36.22
CA ALA A 75 -27.66 -39.46 35.85
C ALA A 75 -27.73 -39.06 34.39
N SER A 76 -27.97 -37.78 34.14
CA SER A 76 -27.67 -37.16 32.87
C SER A 76 -26.19 -37.43 32.65
N ALA A 77 -25.89 -38.37 31.77
CA ALA A 77 -24.57 -38.53 31.24
C ALA A 77 -24.23 -37.19 30.55
N ALA A 78 -23.55 -36.33 31.28
CA ALA A 78 -22.84 -35.20 30.70
C ALA A 78 -21.89 -35.83 29.70
N SER A 79 -22.21 -35.73 28.43
CA SER A 79 -21.18 -35.92 27.40
C SER A 79 -19.99 -35.10 27.80
N PRO A 80 -18.77 -35.65 27.86
CA PRO A 80 -17.62 -34.85 28.11
C PRO A 80 -17.58 -33.77 27.02
N ASP A 81 -17.73 -32.53 27.43
CA ASP A 81 -17.54 -31.37 26.59
C ASP A 81 -16.06 -31.39 26.16
N THR A 82 -15.80 -32.04 25.03
CA THR A 82 -14.47 -32.22 24.44
C THR A 82 -14.04 -30.91 23.75
N ARG A 83 -14.35 -29.78 24.36
CA ARG A 83 -13.76 -28.50 23.95
C ARG A 83 -12.32 -28.52 24.39
N ILE A 84 -11.43 -28.70 23.42
CA ILE A 84 -10.02 -28.43 23.61
C ILE A 84 -9.93 -26.98 24.10
N PRO A 85 -9.29 -26.70 25.25
CA PRO A 85 -9.13 -25.34 25.74
C PRO A 85 -8.47 -24.49 24.63
N GLU A 86 -9.01 -23.31 24.35
CA GLU A 86 -8.49 -22.42 23.29
C GLU A 86 -6.97 -22.18 23.41
N ASN A 87 -6.43 -22.25 24.63
CA ASN A 87 -5.00 -22.09 24.89
C ASN A 87 -4.14 -23.24 24.32
N GLU A 88 -4.71 -24.44 24.15
CA GLU A 88 -3.98 -25.58 23.59
C GLU A 88 -3.87 -25.53 22.07
N LEU A 89 -4.67 -24.68 21.41
CA LEU A 89 -4.65 -24.48 19.96
C LEU A 89 -3.85 -23.24 19.54
N ALA A 90 -3.27 -22.51 20.49
CA ALA A 90 -2.49 -21.30 20.24
C ALA A 90 -1.06 -21.64 19.78
N PHE A 91 -0.91 -22.20 18.59
CA PHE A 91 0.39 -22.63 18.04
C PHE A 91 1.25 -21.47 17.52
N ILE A 92 0.65 -20.32 17.22
CA ILE A 92 1.33 -19.12 16.71
C ILE A 92 1.30 -18.03 17.77
N GLN A 93 2.47 -17.50 18.13
CA GLN A 93 2.60 -16.34 19.02
C GLN A 93 2.40 -15.03 18.27
N ALA A 94 2.94 -14.91 17.05
CA ALA A 94 2.83 -13.72 16.23
C ALA A 94 3.11 -14.02 14.76
N VAL A 95 2.56 -13.18 13.87
CA VAL A 95 2.91 -13.14 12.46
C VAL A 95 3.50 -11.77 12.14
N ARG A 96 4.64 -11.73 11.46
CA ARG A 96 5.33 -10.51 11.04
C ARG A 96 5.46 -10.46 9.54
N LEU A 97 5.39 -9.27 8.96
CA LEU A 97 5.60 -9.04 7.54
C LEU A 97 6.94 -8.38 7.29
N GLN A 98 7.72 -8.92 6.34
CA GLN A 98 9.00 -8.38 5.93
C GLN A 98 9.04 -8.17 4.41
N PRO A 99 9.59 -7.02 3.94
CA PRO A 99 10.16 -5.92 4.71
C PRO A 99 9.07 -5.10 5.43
N SER A 100 9.44 -4.40 6.51
CA SER A 100 8.50 -3.56 7.30
C SER A 100 8.05 -2.28 6.58
N ARG A 101 8.78 -1.86 5.55
CA ARG A 101 8.46 -0.71 4.69
C ARG A 101 8.56 -1.09 3.22
N PRO A 102 7.64 -1.92 2.74
CA PRO A 102 7.68 -2.39 1.37
C PRO A 102 7.25 -1.31 0.38
N THR A 103 7.76 -1.42 -0.83
CA THR A 103 7.29 -0.70 -2.01
C THR A 103 6.59 -1.68 -2.95
N ARG A 104 5.93 -1.20 -3.99
CA ARG A 104 5.36 -2.08 -5.01
C ARG A 104 6.37 -2.94 -5.78
N MET A 105 7.67 -2.64 -5.66
CA MET A 105 8.74 -3.41 -6.30
C MET A 105 9.22 -4.59 -5.44
N ASP A 106 8.70 -4.71 -4.23
CA ASP A 106 9.05 -5.75 -3.28
C ASP A 106 8.05 -6.91 -3.29
N SER A 107 8.41 -7.98 -2.59
CA SER A 107 7.51 -9.03 -2.17
C SER A 107 7.48 -9.08 -0.65
N LEU A 108 6.29 -9.13 -0.05
CA LEU A 108 6.12 -9.34 1.37
C LEU A 108 6.21 -10.81 1.71
N LYS A 109 6.98 -11.13 2.75
CA LYS A 109 7.08 -12.46 3.34
C LYS A 109 6.44 -12.46 4.73
N ALA A 110 5.58 -13.45 4.98
CA ALA A 110 5.04 -13.72 6.30
C ALA A 110 6.05 -14.56 7.10
N GLU A 111 6.47 -14.06 8.25
CA GLU A 111 7.30 -14.75 9.22
C GLU A 111 6.44 -15.13 10.42
N VAL A 112 6.33 -16.43 10.67
CA VAL A 112 5.54 -16.98 11.79
C VAL A 112 6.45 -17.17 12.98
N VAL A 113 6.07 -16.59 14.12
CA VAL A 113 6.69 -16.84 15.41
C VAL A 113 5.86 -17.90 16.12
N VAL A 114 6.43 -19.08 16.26
CA VAL A 114 5.76 -20.25 16.85
C VAL A 114 5.74 -20.13 18.38
N ALA A 115 4.65 -20.54 18.99
CA ALA A 115 4.54 -20.59 20.45
C ALA A 115 5.46 -21.72 21.04
N PRO A 116 6.05 -21.54 22.23
CA PRO A 116 6.91 -22.56 22.84
C PRO A 116 6.22 -23.91 23.12
N THR A 117 4.89 -23.89 23.22
CA THR A 117 4.04 -25.06 23.47
C THR A 117 3.51 -25.70 22.19
N ALA A 118 3.86 -25.17 21.02
CA ALA A 118 3.36 -25.67 19.74
C ALA A 118 4.00 -27.03 19.38
N PRO A 119 3.28 -27.87 18.59
CA PRO A 119 3.83 -29.10 18.03
C PRO A 119 5.09 -28.83 17.18
N GLU A 120 6.00 -29.82 17.10
CA GLU A 120 7.24 -29.70 16.33
C GLU A 120 6.99 -29.56 14.82
N GLN A 121 5.90 -30.16 14.31
CA GLN A 121 5.54 -30.13 12.91
C GLN A 121 4.24 -29.37 12.72
N LEU A 122 4.31 -28.24 12.01
CA LEU A 122 3.16 -27.42 11.65
C LEU A 122 3.14 -27.14 10.15
N VAL A 123 1.97 -27.25 9.57
CA VAL A 123 1.68 -26.77 8.20
C VAL A 123 0.88 -25.47 8.33
N TYR A 124 1.14 -24.51 7.46
CA TYR A 124 0.50 -23.20 7.53
C TYR A 124 -0.35 -22.94 6.29
N THR A 125 -1.56 -22.44 6.51
CA THR A 125 -2.41 -21.85 5.46
C THR A 125 -2.36 -20.34 5.58
N TYR A 126 -2.15 -19.66 4.44
CA TYR A 126 -2.02 -18.20 4.35
C TYR A 126 -3.21 -17.63 3.62
N ARG A 127 -3.79 -16.55 4.17
CA ARG A 127 -4.86 -15.79 3.52
C ARG A 127 -4.51 -14.32 3.54
N TRP A 128 -4.07 -13.82 2.40
CA TRP A 128 -3.67 -12.44 2.23
C TRP A 128 -4.87 -11.52 2.00
N LYS A 129 -4.79 -10.30 2.55
CA LYS A 129 -5.77 -9.24 2.37
C LYS A 129 -5.07 -7.96 1.92
N VAL A 130 -5.72 -7.23 1.01
CA VAL A 130 -5.33 -5.89 0.57
C VAL A 130 -6.54 -4.98 0.68
N ASN A 131 -6.46 -3.92 1.53
CA ASN A 131 -7.58 -3.02 1.83
C ASN A 131 -8.84 -3.82 2.24
N ASP A 132 -8.67 -4.78 3.16
CA ASP A 132 -9.70 -5.71 3.67
C ASP A 132 -10.32 -6.68 2.64
N ARG A 133 -9.80 -6.72 1.40
CA ARG A 133 -10.22 -7.67 0.38
C ARG A 133 -9.26 -8.85 0.33
N ILE A 134 -9.80 -10.05 0.38
CA ILE A 134 -9.01 -11.29 0.28
C ILE A 134 -8.50 -11.45 -1.15
N ILE A 135 -7.23 -11.88 -1.27
CA ILE A 135 -6.58 -12.22 -2.53
C ILE A 135 -6.54 -13.75 -2.62
N GLU A 136 -7.51 -14.31 -3.34
CA GLU A 136 -7.73 -15.78 -3.40
C GLU A 136 -6.53 -16.52 -4.04
N GLU A 137 -5.82 -15.89 -4.98
CA GLU A 137 -4.69 -16.49 -5.68
C GLU A 137 -3.41 -16.54 -4.82
N ALA A 138 -3.36 -15.80 -3.71
CA ALA A 138 -2.19 -15.70 -2.84
C ALA A 138 -2.31 -16.66 -1.66
N THR A 139 -1.88 -17.92 -1.86
CA THR A 139 -1.96 -18.99 -0.84
C THR A 139 -0.63 -19.33 -0.18
N GLY A 140 0.49 -18.76 -0.66
CA GLY A 140 1.83 -18.97 -0.11
C GLY A 140 2.20 -17.98 1.00
N ASN A 141 3.35 -18.20 1.60
CA ASN A 141 3.92 -17.31 2.64
C ASN A 141 4.48 -15.99 2.09
N THR A 142 4.36 -15.74 0.79
CA THR A 142 4.89 -14.55 0.10
C THR A 142 3.85 -13.96 -0.82
N LEU A 143 3.73 -12.63 -0.80
CA LEU A 143 2.84 -11.85 -1.68
C LEU A 143 3.69 -10.89 -2.54
N ASN A 144 3.57 -10.99 -3.86
CA ASN A 144 4.15 -10.02 -4.78
C ASN A 144 3.34 -8.72 -4.78
N LEU A 145 4.00 -7.58 -4.60
CA LEU A 145 3.32 -6.28 -4.46
C LEU A 145 3.16 -5.51 -5.78
N SER A 146 3.70 -5.99 -6.89
CA SER A 146 3.66 -5.27 -8.17
C SER A 146 2.25 -4.90 -8.69
N PRO A 147 1.18 -5.70 -8.44
CA PRO A 147 -0.18 -5.34 -8.84
C PRO A 147 -0.83 -4.24 -8.02
N PHE A 148 -0.30 -3.96 -6.82
CA PHE A 148 -0.89 -3.03 -5.87
C PHE A 148 -0.27 -1.64 -5.95
N LYS A 149 -0.87 -0.69 -5.23
CA LYS A 149 -0.49 0.74 -5.27
C LYS A 149 0.11 1.17 -3.94
N LYS A 150 0.92 2.23 -3.97
CA LYS A 150 1.32 2.93 -2.75
C LYS A 150 0.09 3.33 -1.94
N GLY A 151 0.18 3.19 -0.62
CA GLY A 151 -0.91 3.45 0.31
C GLY A 151 -1.85 2.26 0.53
N ASP A 152 -1.80 1.20 -0.29
CA ASP A 152 -2.56 0.00 -0.02
C ASP A 152 -2.09 -0.66 1.29
N LEU A 153 -3.04 -1.12 2.10
CA LEU A 153 -2.81 -1.76 3.39
C LEU A 153 -2.88 -3.27 3.23
N ILE A 154 -1.84 -3.96 3.69
CA ILE A 154 -1.69 -5.41 3.53
C ILE A 154 -1.67 -6.08 4.89
N ALA A 155 -2.37 -7.20 5.01
CA ALA A 155 -2.28 -8.13 6.12
C ALA A 155 -2.33 -9.58 5.61
N VAL A 156 -1.92 -10.50 6.46
CA VAL A 156 -2.07 -11.93 6.22
C VAL A 156 -2.62 -12.60 7.48
N THR A 157 -3.62 -13.45 7.30
CA THR A 157 -4.07 -14.37 8.35
C THR A 157 -3.38 -15.71 8.12
N VAL A 158 -2.75 -16.25 9.15
CA VAL A 158 -2.06 -17.54 9.12
C VAL A 158 -2.77 -18.50 10.04
N THR A 159 -3.19 -19.65 9.52
CA THR A 159 -3.80 -20.74 10.27
C THR A 159 -2.80 -21.90 10.32
N PRO A 160 -2.32 -22.30 11.51
CA PRO A 160 -1.47 -23.47 11.66
C PRO A 160 -2.30 -24.75 11.70
N ASN A 161 -1.73 -25.88 11.25
CA ASN A 161 -2.32 -27.21 11.35
C ASN A 161 -1.23 -28.21 11.77
N ASP A 162 -1.51 -29.07 12.75
CA ASP A 162 -0.59 -30.07 13.29
C ASP A 162 -0.66 -31.42 12.54
N GLY A 163 -1.41 -31.48 11.44
CA GLY A 163 -1.69 -32.68 10.65
C GLY A 163 -3.03 -33.34 11.01
N SER A 164 -3.69 -32.93 12.09
CA SER A 164 -4.99 -33.44 12.54
C SER A 164 -6.00 -32.33 12.82
N THR A 165 -5.54 -31.21 13.37
CA THR A 165 -6.41 -30.12 13.84
C THR A 165 -5.83 -28.76 13.46
N ASP A 166 -6.72 -27.85 13.06
CA ASP A 166 -6.36 -26.45 12.86
C ASP A 166 -6.21 -25.74 14.21
N GLY A 167 -5.10 -25.04 14.38
CA GLY A 167 -4.89 -24.13 15.51
C GLY A 167 -5.55 -22.78 15.28
N LEU A 168 -5.43 -21.90 16.28
CA LEU A 168 -5.98 -20.56 16.20
C LEU A 168 -5.29 -19.75 15.09
N ALA A 169 -6.11 -19.16 14.24
CA ALA A 169 -5.64 -18.25 13.18
C ALA A 169 -5.13 -16.93 13.77
N VAL A 170 -3.98 -16.46 13.31
CA VAL A 170 -3.37 -15.20 13.75
C VAL A 170 -3.19 -14.26 12.54
N GLU A 171 -3.70 -13.04 12.68
CA GLU A 171 -3.54 -11.99 11.66
C GLU A 171 -2.32 -11.13 11.98
N SER A 172 -1.54 -10.79 10.94
CA SER A 172 -0.41 -9.88 11.07
C SER A 172 -0.86 -8.45 11.32
N PRO A 173 0.00 -7.57 11.88
CA PRO A 173 -0.21 -6.13 11.78
C PRO A 173 -0.31 -5.69 10.32
N LEU A 174 -1.08 -4.59 10.07
CA LEU A 174 -1.19 -3.97 8.76
C LEU A 174 0.15 -3.34 8.36
N VAL A 175 0.54 -3.55 7.10
CA VAL A 175 1.71 -2.93 6.48
C VAL A 175 1.27 -2.15 5.25
N ALA A 176 1.64 -0.86 5.19
CA ALA A 176 1.35 -0.01 4.03
C ALA A 176 2.43 -0.15 2.95
N ILE A 177 2.01 -0.13 1.69
CA ILE A 177 2.94 -0.02 0.55
C ILE A 177 3.41 1.43 0.47
N HIS A 178 4.74 1.62 0.56
CA HIS A 178 5.40 2.92 0.46
C HIS A 178 5.67 3.31 -1.00
N SER A 179 5.93 4.61 -1.22
CA SER A 179 6.39 5.13 -2.51
C SER A 179 7.74 4.54 -2.88
N VAL A 180 7.92 4.23 -4.17
CA VAL A 180 9.24 3.90 -4.73
C VAL A 180 9.98 5.21 -4.95
N PRO A 181 11.18 5.40 -4.36
CA PRO A 181 11.94 6.63 -4.56
C PRO A 181 12.21 6.92 -6.04
N PRO A 182 12.15 8.19 -6.47
CA PRO A 182 12.50 8.56 -7.82
C PRO A 182 13.99 8.33 -8.11
N SER A 183 14.33 8.05 -9.36
CA SER A 183 15.72 8.01 -9.82
C SER A 183 16.16 9.39 -10.33
N LEU A 184 17.47 9.68 -10.24
CA LEU A 184 18.07 10.91 -10.75
C LEU A 184 19.34 10.61 -11.52
N GLU A 185 19.43 11.09 -12.76
CA GLU A 185 20.58 10.95 -13.63
C GLU A 185 20.91 12.28 -14.31
N LEU A 186 22.19 12.51 -14.60
CA LEU A 186 22.66 13.64 -15.41
C LEU A 186 22.93 13.16 -16.82
N LYS A 187 22.28 13.79 -17.82
CA LYS A 187 22.66 13.70 -19.23
C LYS A 187 23.37 14.98 -19.63
N ALA A 188 24.64 14.90 -19.94
CA ALA A 188 25.39 16.03 -20.49
C ALA A 188 24.85 16.32 -21.90
N THR A 189 24.32 17.52 -22.11
CA THR A 189 23.63 17.83 -23.38
C THR A 189 24.47 18.71 -24.30
N ARG A 190 25.28 19.62 -23.78
CA ARG A 190 26.16 20.50 -24.60
C ARG A 190 27.27 21.08 -23.74
N GLN A 191 28.50 20.91 -24.18
CA GLN A 191 29.59 21.72 -23.72
C GLN A 191 29.53 23.07 -24.44
N ALA A 192 29.81 24.18 -23.71
CA ALA A 192 29.94 25.50 -24.34
C ALA A 192 31.08 25.45 -25.37
N ARG A 193 30.78 25.72 -26.63
CA ARG A 193 31.77 25.74 -27.70
C ARG A 193 32.35 27.14 -27.94
N LYS A 194 31.80 28.18 -27.32
CA LYS A 194 32.23 29.56 -27.46
C LYS A 194 32.26 30.23 -26.08
N THR A 195 33.27 31.07 -25.86
CA THR A 195 33.37 31.90 -24.67
C THR A 195 32.14 32.77 -24.51
N GLY A 196 31.43 32.67 -23.37
CA GLY A 196 30.25 33.46 -23.05
C GLY A 196 28.92 32.75 -23.31
N GLU A 197 28.91 31.55 -23.93
CA GLU A 197 27.68 30.74 -24.02
C GLU A 197 27.47 29.93 -22.72
N PRO A 198 26.24 29.83 -22.21
CA PRO A 198 25.97 28.99 -21.05
C PRO A 198 26.11 27.50 -21.40
N ILE A 199 26.64 26.72 -20.47
CA ILE A 199 26.63 25.27 -20.54
C ILE A 199 25.20 24.79 -20.24
N GLU A 200 24.66 23.96 -21.07
CA GLU A 200 23.37 23.32 -20.85
C GLU A 200 23.54 21.87 -20.40
N LEU A 201 22.97 21.54 -19.27
CA LEU A 201 22.92 20.19 -18.72
C LEU A 201 21.47 19.76 -18.54
N GLN A 202 21.21 18.45 -18.61
CA GLN A 202 19.89 17.91 -18.44
C GLN A 202 19.88 16.88 -17.31
N LEU A 203 19.14 17.15 -16.24
CA LEU A 203 18.75 16.13 -15.27
C LEU A 203 17.56 15.33 -15.83
N VAL A 204 17.62 14.03 -15.64
CA VAL A 204 16.53 13.11 -15.95
C VAL A 204 16.14 12.39 -14.68
N GLY A 205 14.86 12.46 -14.34
CA GLY A 205 14.27 11.76 -13.22
C GLY A 205 13.17 10.82 -13.70
N VAL A 206 13.01 9.69 -13.01
CA VAL A 206 11.90 8.75 -13.22
C VAL A 206 11.29 8.44 -11.87
N ALA A 207 9.98 8.66 -11.72
CA ALA A 207 9.20 8.20 -10.60
C ALA A 207 8.47 6.91 -10.98
N PRO A 208 8.85 5.74 -10.44
CA PRO A 208 8.26 4.45 -10.83
C PRO A 208 6.77 4.34 -10.54
N ASP A 209 6.26 5.09 -9.55
CA ASP A 209 4.84 5.11 -9.19
C ASP A 209 3.99 6.03 -10.08
N GLY A 210 4.63 6.72 -11.05
CA GLY A 210 3.97 7.66 -11.96
C GLY A 210 3.70 9.03 -11.33
N ASP A 211 4.34 9.33 -10.20
CA ASP A 211 4.21 10.61 -9.50
C ASP A 211 4.84 11.75 -10.30
N ARG A 212 4.38 12.98 -10.04
CA ARG A 212 5.04 14.16 -10.57
C ARG A 212 6.35 14.37 -9.82
N ILE A 213 7.37 14.82 -10.55
CA ILE A 213 8.68 15.10 -9.97
C ILE A 213 9.06 16.56 -10.18
N ALA A 214 9.86 17.08 -9.23
CA ALA A 214 10.47 18.40 -9.31
C ALA A 214 11.97 18.28 -9.06
N PHE A 215 12.75 19.11 -9.76
CA PHE A 215 14.20 19.14 -9.66
C PHE A 215 14.68 20.36 -8.86
N SER A 216 15.78 20.22 -8.13
CA SER A 216 16.44 21.32 -7.43
C SER A 216 17.96 21.17 -7.47
N LEU A 217 18.68 22.29 -7.34
CA LEU A 217 20.10 22.28 -7.04
C LEU A 217 20.27 22.19 -5.50
N GLU A 218 21.23 21.38 -5.07
CA GLU A 218 21.55 21.13 -3.66
C GLU A 218 23.04 21.38 -3.42
N ALA A 219 23.43 21.40 -2.17
CA ALA A 219 24.85 21.52 -1.85
C ALA A 219 25.66 20.29 -2.36
N PRO A 220 26.88 20.50 -2.90
CA PRO A 220 27.53 21.78 -3.13
C PRO A 220 26.91 22.57 -4.27
N LEU A 221 26.63 23.87 -4.03
CA LEU A 221 26.12 24.79 -5.05
C LEU A 221 27.27 25.39 -5.84
N VAL A 222 27.05 25.55 -7.14
CA VAL A 222 28.04 26.16 -8.05
C VAL A 222 27.51 27.51 -8.52
N PRO A 223 28.25 28.61 -8.35
CA PRO A 223 27.89 29.94 -8.82
C PRO A 223 27.60 29.94 -10.32
N GLY A 224 26.57 30.66 -10.74
CA GLY A 224 26.16 30.76 -12.14
C GLY A 224 25.27 29.63 -12.67
N MET A 225 25.00 28.59 -11.84
CA MET A 225 24.02 27.54 -12.18
C MET A 225 22.61 27.96 -11.81
N THR A 226 21.66 27.68 -12.72
CA THR A 226 20.22 27.79 -12.50
C THR A 226 19.56 26.53 -13.02
N ILE A 227 18.40 26.16 -12.45
CA ILE A 227 17.64 24.97 -12.87
C ILE A 227 16.18 25.32 -13.11
N ASP A 228 15.61 24.77 -14.16
CA ASP A 228 14.16 24.71 -14.33
C ASP A 228 13.63 23.50 -13.54
N LYS A 229 12.84 23.78 -12.52
CA LYS A 229 12.33 22.76 -11.56
C LYS A 229 11.47 21.69 -12.20
N ARG A 230 10.83 21.98 -13.32
CA ARG A 230 9.88 21.06 -13.98
C ARG A 230 10.58 20.20 -15.03
N SER A 231 11.44 20.80 -15.83
CA SER A 231 12.13 20.09 -16.91
C SER A 231 13.46 19.48 -16.50
N GLY A 232 14.06 19.92 -15.38
CA GLY A 232 15.40 19.50 -14.97
C GLY A 232 16.52 20.08 -15.83
N LYS A 233 16.21 21.07 -16.69
CA LYS A 233 17.23 21.75 -17.51
C LYS A 233 18.04 22.69 -16.61
N ILE A 234 19.36 22.49 -16.59
CA ILE A 234 20.33 23.37 -15.92
C ILE A 234 20.97 24.27 -16.97
N SER A 235 21.00 25.56 -16.70
CA SER A 235 21.76 26.56 -17.43
C SER A 235 22.85 27.06 -16.54
N TRP A 236 24.12 27.00 -17.00
CA TRP A 236 25.28 27.35 -16.22
C TRP A 236 26.13 28.42 -16.93
N SER A 237 26.10 29.63 -16.42
CA SER A 237 26.97 30.73 -16.86
C SER A 237 28.32 30.65 -16.12
N LEU A 238 29.36 30.22 -16.83
CA LEU A 238 30.69 30.03 -16.26
C LEU A 238 31.26 31.33 -15.71
N GLN A 239 31.82 31.27 -14.53
CA GLN A 239 32.63 32.34 -13.95
C GLN A 239 34.11 32.20 -14.43
N PRO A 240 34.91 33.30 -14.52
CA PRO A 240 36.26 33.24 -15.09
C PRO A 240 37.23 32.32 -14.33
N ASP A 241 36.95 32.04 -13.08
CA ASP A 241 37.76 31.20 -12.18
C ASP A 241 37.37 29.72 -12.18
N GLN A 242 36.26 29.38 -12.84
CA GLN A 242 35.76 28.00 -12.90
C GLN A 242 36.46 27.20 -14.02
N LYS A 243 37.34 26.28 -13.61
CA LYS A 243 38.12 25.41 -14.51
C LYS A 243 38.30 24.03 -13.90
N GLY A 244 38.56 23.02 -14.77
CA GLY A 244 38.83 21.67 -14.34
C GLY A 244 37.58 20.93 -13.86
N SER A 245 37.69 20.05 -12.87
CA SER A 245 36.58 19.26 -12.36
C SER A 245 35.76 20.06 -11.35
N ILE A 246 34.47 20.25 -11.68
CA ILE A 246 33.51 20.97 -10.83
C ILE A 246 32.46 19.98 -10.34
N ARG A 247 32.21 19.97 -9.01
CA ARG A 247 31.19 19.14 -8.37
C ARG A 247 30.00 20.00 -8.00
N PHE A 248 28.81 19.52 -8.29
CA PHE A 248 27.55 20.13 -7.85
C PHE A 248 26.55 19.07 -7.35
N GLY A 249 25.65 19.48 -6.43
CA GLY A 249 24.56 18.66 -5.94
C GLY A 249 23.26 18.97 -6.67
N ALA A 250 22.46 17.95 -6.90
CA ALA A 250 21.10 18.09 -7.40
C ALA A 250 20.18 17.07 -6.75
N ALA A 251 18.90 17.40 -6.72
CA ALA A 251 17.88 16.51 -6.20
C ALA A 251 16.67 16.42 -7.13
N VAL A 252 15.97 15.31 -7.01
CA VAL A 252 14.63 15.09 -7.53
C VAL A 252 13.71 14.74 -6.36
N GLU A 253 12.54 15.33 -6.34
CA GLU A 253 11.52 15.10 -5.31
C GLU A 253 10.18 14.78 -5.96
N ASP A 254 9.50 13.74 -5.47
CA ASP A 254 8.16 13.39 -5.92
C ASP A 254 7.08 14.20 -5.17
N ASP A 255 5.82 14.11 -5.59
CA ASP A 255 4.69 14.82 -4.98
C ASP A 255 4.27 14.24 -3.61
N ASN A 256 4.93 13.15 -3.13
CA ASN A 256 4.79 12.62 -1.78
C ASN A 256 5.90 13.10 -0.84
N GLY A 257 6.82 13.94 -1.32
CA GLY A 257 7.96 14.44 -0.56
C GLY A 257 9.14 13.47 -0.47
N THR A 258 9.14 12.38 -1.29
CA THR A 258 10.31 11.48 -1.35
C THR A 258 11.39 12.14 -2.19
N LYS A 259 12.52 12.48 -1.55
CA LYS A 259 13.62 13.22 -2.15
C LYS A 259 14.84 12.33 -2.33
N VAL A 260 15.43 12.36 -3.53
CA VAL A 260 16.72 11.72 -3.83
C VAL A 260 17.71 12.78 -4.26
N THR A 261 18.85 12.84 -3.56
CA THR A 261 19.94 13.80 -3.83
C THR A 261 21.16 13.04 -4.35
N LYS A 262 21.82 13.59 -5.38
CA LYS A 262 23.07 13.08 -5.92
C LYS A 262 24.04 14.21 -6.21
N ASN A 263 25.34 13.89 -6.11
CA ASN A 263 26.42 14.75 -6.56
C ASN A 263 26.91 14.33 -7.94
N PHE A 264 27.21 15.30 -8.77
CA PHE A 264 27.71 15.11 -10.14
C PHE A 264 29.01 15.86 -10.32
N ASP A 265 29.95 15.25 -11.04
CA ASP A 265 31.22 15.85 -11.42
C ASP A 265 31.22 16.16 -12.92
N ILE A 266 31.61 17.40 -13.28
CA ILE A 266 31.75 17.84 -14.66
C ILE A 266 33.15 18.38 -14.85
N THR A 267 33.84 17.94 -15.92
CA THR A 267 35.15 18.46 -16.28
C THR A 267 34.99 19.54 -17.35
N LEU A 268 35.53 20.72 -17.07
CA LEU A 268 35.60 21.83 -18.00
C LEU A 268 36.97 21.77 -18.70
N GLU A 269 36.97 21.84 -20.01
CA GLU A 269 38.18 21.90 -20.86
C GLU A 269 38.69 23.31 -21.01
#